data_23d03313491147d3a10ca06b9e04f69f
#
_entry.id   23d03313491147d3a10ca06b9e04f69f
#
_cell.length_a   1.000
_cell.length_b   1.000
_cell.length_c   1.000
_cell.angle_alpha   90.00
_cell.angle_beta   90.00
_cell.angle_gamma   90.00
#
_symmetry.space_group_name_H-M   'P 1'
#
loop_
_entity.id
_entity.type
_entity.pdbx_description
1 polymer ?
#
loop_
_entity_poly.entity_id
_entity_poly.type
_entity_poly.pdbx_seq_one_letter_code
_entity_poly.pdbx_strand_id
1 'polypeptide(L)'
;MLRLLVTALIILSPVASTYAQNENRPDILFIAIDDLNDWVGVLGGHPQAKTPNIDALAERGVVFTNAHSVAALCNPSRTSLMLGLLPSTTGIYGNSPRWLDVEGLAQLPTLPRYFRERGFQTLGAGKIFHSSTYSTSSFFGYNDPTAWDAFYPSLDRQLPDEVGPYQRPANGNPISRNFDWAPVAVDDRAMGDGQVAAWTEQQIISTGEGPRFFAIGIYRPHLPWYVPQKYLDMHPLEDVELPSVLENDLDDVPVIAQDLMESSFMPPMEIHRWTVAANKWREGVQAYLASVSFADAMVGQVIDALDRSGRTNDTIIVLWSDHGWHLGEKLRWRKQTLWEESTRVPLIIVAPGVTTPGSRSARTVSLIDIFPTLTELVGFETPSYLEGASLVPLLEDPDAPWDRVAISAFGFENLAVRNERFRYIRYYDGSEELYDHEADPNEWTNLAGDPSYAEVKAELREKLPSENAPDAYRP
;
A
#
# COMPACT_ATOMS: atom_id res chain seq x y z
N MET A 1 -21.46 -28.04 58.66
CA MET A 1 -21.41 -28.31 57.21
C MET A 1 -20.76 -27.10 56.50
N LEU A 2 -19.47 -27.19 56.29
CA LEU A 2 -18.67 -26.12 55.71
C LEU A 2 -18.51 -26.43 54.22
N ARG A 3 -19.09 -25.60 53.33
CA ARG A 3 -18.94 -25.73 51.86
C ARG A 3 -17.67 -25.00 51.43
N LEU A 4 -16.63 -25.73 51.02
CA LEU A 4 -15.47 -25.20 50.31
C LEU A 4 -15.91 -24.80 48.89
N LEU A 5 -15.82 -23.51 48.58
CA LEU A 5 -15.82 -23.00 47.19
C LEU A 5 -14.42 -23.16 46.64
N VAL A 6 -14.24 -24.06 45.67
CA VAL A 6 -13.02 -24.16 44.87
C VAL A 6 -13.16 -23.18 43.73
N THR A 7 -12.49 -22.06 43.81
CA THR A 7 -12.35 -21.11 42.69
C THR A 7 -11.24 -21.62 41.77
N ALA A 8 -11.61 -22.13 40.60
CA ALA A 8 -10.68 -22.50 39.57
C ALA A 8 -10.12 -21.21 38.95
N LEU A 9 -8.86 -20.92 39.24
CA LEU A 9 -8.09 -19.86 38.57
C LEU A 9 -7.69 -20.39 37.18
N ILE A 10 -8.38 -19.94 36.14
CA ILE A 10 -7.96 -20.17 34.75
C ILE A 10 -6.76 -19.25 34.53
N ILE A 11 -5.56 -19.81 34.59
CA ILE A 11 -4.33 -19.14 34.17
C ILE A 11 -4.36 -19.16 32.62
N LEU A 12 -4.79 -18.06 32.03
CA LEU A 12 -4.51 -17.76 30.62
C LEU A 12 -2.99 -17.52 30.54
N SER A 13 -2.25 -18.55 30.16
CA SER A 13 -0.86 -18.36 29.74
C SER A 13 -0.92 -17.60 28.40
N PRO A 14 -0.21 -16.47 28.24
CA PRO A 14 -0.05 -15.88 26.94
C PRO A 14 0.63 -16.93 26.04
N VAL A 15 0.05 -17.22 24.89
CA VAL A 15 0.70 -17.99 23.83
C VAL A 15 1.87 -17.12 23.39
N ALA A 16 3.03 -17.32 23.97
CA ALA A 16 4.26 -16.72 23.47
C ALA A 16 4.46 -17.23 22.05
N SER A 17 4.64 -16.29 21.12
CA SER A 17 4.91 -16.55 19.70
C SER A 17 5.79 -17.80 19.56
N THR A 18 5.35 -18.76 18.79
CA THR A 18 6.04 -20.05 18.58
C THR A 18 7.46 -19.88 18.02
N TYR A 19 7.79 -18.72 17.49
CA TYR A 19 9.10 -18.37 16.94
C TYR A 19 10.10 -17.84 18.00
N ALA A 20 9.64 -17.38 19.15
CA ALA A 20 10.50 -16.75 20.17
C ALA A 20 11.48 -17.72 20.86
N GLN A 21 11.31 -19.03 20.70
CA GLN A 21 12.12 -20.05 21.40
C GLN A 21 13.04 -20.88 20.48
N ASN A 22 13.02 -20.64 19.14
CA ASN A 22 13.83 -21.41 18.20
C ASN A 22 15.02 -20.60 17.69
N GLU A 23 16.19 -21.23 17.60
CA GLU A 23 17.39 -20.66 16.96
C GLU A 23 17.17 -20.36 15.45
N ASN A 24 16.13 -20.91 14.83
CA ASN A 24 15.71 -20.66 13.45
C ASN A 24 14.51 -19.70 13.37
N ARG A 25 14.78 -18.41 13.20
CA ARG A 25 13.76 -17.43 12.86
C ARG A 25 13.29 -17.62 11.41
N PRO A 26 12.00 -17.35 11.12
CA PRO A 26 11.50 -17.42 9.75
C PRO A 26 12.16 -16.36 8.85
N ASP A 27 12.24 -16.65 7.56
CA ASP A 27 12.48 -15.63 6.55
C ASP A 27 11.30 -14.67 6.48
N ILE A 28 11.52 -13.49 5.91
CA ILE A 28 10.47 -12.53 5.58
C ILE A 28 10.53 -12.25 4.08
N LEU A 29 9.38 -12.37 3.40
CA LEU A 29 9.18 -11.91 2.04
C LEU A 29 8.20 -10.73 2.05
N PHE A 30 8.72 -9.54 1.76
CA PHE A 30 8.03 -8.27 1.84
C PHE A 30 7.79 -7.74 0.42
N ILE A 31 6.53 -7.78 -0.04
CA ILE A 31 6.13 -7.47 -1.41
C ILE A 31 5.35 -6.16 -1.43
N ALA A 32 5.95 -5.13 -2.00
CA ALA A 32 5.35 -3.81 -2.22
C ALA A 32 4.89 -3.68 -3.68
N ILE A 33 3.64 -3.27 -3.91
CA ILE A 33 3.10 -2.99 -5.24
C ILE A 33 2.71 -1.51 -5.29
N ASP A 34 3.15 -0.79 -6.32
CA ASP A 34 2.99 0.66 -6.41
C ASP A 34 1.68 1.04 -7.11
N ASP A 35 0.91 1.97 -6.54
CA ASP A 35 -0.38 2.45 -7.09
C ASP A 35 -1.47 1.36 -7.27
N LEU A 36 -1.41 0.24 -6.53
CA LEU A 36 -2.42 -0.81 -6.61
C LEU A 36 -3.58 -0.50 -5.66
N ASN A 37 -4.75 -0.22 -6.23
CA ASN A 37 -6.00 -0.09 -5.47
C ASN A 37 -6.61 -1.48 -5.17
N ASP A 38 -7.86 -1.52 -4.74
CA ASP A 38 -8.59 -2.74 -4.41
C ASP A 38 -9.00 -3.61 -5.62
N TRP A 39 -8.55 -3.27 -6.84
CA TRP A 39 -8.82 -4.03 -8.07
C TRP A 39 -7.99 -5.31 -8.16
N VAL A 40 -8.13 -6.14 -7.14
CA VAL A 40 -7.62 -7.50 -7.06
C VAL A 40 -8.79 -8.46 -6.80
N GLY A 41 -8.73 -9.68 -7.31
CA GLY A 41 -9.84 -10.63 -7.22
C GLY A 41 -10.33 -10.83 -5.80
N VAL A 42 -9.42 -10.98 -4.86
CA VAL A 42 -9.72 -11.22 -3.45
C VAL A 42 -10.44 -10.06 -2.75
N LEU A 43 -10.27 -8.80 -3.20
CA LEU A 43 -10.96 -7.63 -2.65
C LEU A 43 -12.21 -7.24 -3.44
N GLY A 44 -12.30 -7.66 -4.71
CA GLY A 44 -13.47 -7.47 -5.55
C GLY A 44 -13.75 -6.05 -6.01
N GLY A 45 -12.75 -5.16 -5.96
CA GLY A 45 -12.92 -3.75 -6.36
C GLY A 45 -13.28 -3.55 -7.84
N HIS A 46 -12.88 -4.49 -8.71
CA HIS A 46 -13.32 -4.52 -10.10
C HIS A 46 -13.63 -5.96 -10.53
N PRO A 47 -14.80 -6.22 -11.18
CA PRO A 47 -15.22 -7.59 -11.52
C PRO A 47 -14.33 -8.27 -12.55
N GLN A 48 -13.56 -7.52 -13.32
CA GLN A 48 -12.66 -8.02 -14.35
C GLN A 48 -11.19 -8.04 -13.94
N ALA A 49 -10.86 -7.76 -12.68
CA ALA A 49 -9.49 -7.92 -12.18
C ALA A 49 -9.04 -9.38 -12.31
N LYS A 50 -7.83 -9.59 -12.84
CA LYS A 50 -7.25 -10.93 -13.04
C LYS A 50 -5.94 -11.03 -12.28
N THR A 51 -6.04 -11.52 -11.04
CA THR A 51 -4.93 -11.61 -10.09
C THR A 51 -4.81 -13.01 -9.46
N PRO A 52 -4.72 -14.09 -10.27
CA PRO A 52 -4.75 -15.46 -9.76
C PRO A 52 -3.62 -15.78 -8.77
N ASN A 53 -2.46 -15.12 -8.87
CA ASN A 53 -1.33 -15.36 -7.97
C ASN A 53 -1.52 -14.66 -6.63
N ILE A 54 -2.02 -13.43 -6.62
CA ILE A 54 -2.38 -12.69 -5.40
C ILE A 54 -3.54 -13.40 -4.69
N ASP A 55 -4.55 -13.86 -5.45
CA ASP A 55 -5.69 -14.60 -4.92
C ASP A 55 -5.25 -15.94 -4.30
N ALA A 56 -4.35 -16.66 -4.95
CA ALA A 56 -3.77 -17.89 -4.40
C ALA A 56 -2.90 -17.64 -3.15
N LEU A 57 -2.21 -16.50 -3.08
CA LEU A 57 -1.47 -16.11 -1.87
C LEU A 57 -2.44 -15.81 -0.72
N ALA A 58 -3.56 -15.16 -0.99
CA ALA A 58 -4.60 -14.86 -0.02
C ALA A 58 -5.18 -16.12 0.65
N GLU A 59 -5.29 -17.22 -0.09
CA GLU A 59 -5.72 -18.52 0.44
C GLU A 59 -4.72 -19.15 1.44
N ARG A 60 -3.50 -18.59 1.56
CA ARG A 60 -2.47 -19.10 2.48
C ARG A 60 -2.44 -18.35 3.82
N GLY A 61 -3.12 -17.22 3.96
CA GLY A 61 -3.02 -16.35 5.14
C GLY A 61 -4.30 -15.58 5.45
N VAL A 62 -4.12 -14.38 5.98
CA VAL A 62 -5.20 -13.44 6.32
C VAL A 62 -5.21 -12.30 5.30
N VAL A 63 -6.39 -12.01 4.74
CA VAL A 63 -6.67 -10.83 3.93
C VAL A 63 -7.32 -9.77 4.81
N PHE A 64 -6.74 -8.58 4.87
CA PHE A 64 -7.38 -7.43 5.50
C PHE A 64 -8.22 -6.69 4.46
N THR A 65 -9.53 -6.79 4.55
CA THR A 65 -10.45 -6.20 3.57
C THR A 65 -10.69 -4.71 3.76
N ASN A 66 -10.24 -4.17 4.90
CA ASN A 66 -10.37 -2.77 5.29
C ASN A 66 -9.00 -2.21 5.76
N ALA A 67 -7.98 -2.37 4.88
CA ALA A 67 -6.65 -1.86 5.10
C ALA A 67 -6.43 -0.52 4.38
N HIS A 68 -5.77 0.43 5.05
CA HIS A 68 -5.60 1.79 4.53
C HIS A 68 -4.14 2.24 4.54
N SER A 69 -3.80 3.00 3.51
CA SER A 69 -2.51 3.69 3.43
C SER A 69 -2.43 4.84 4.44
N VAL A 70 -1.21 5.13 4.88
CA VAL A 70 -0.93 6.22 5.83
C VAL A 70 -0.98 7.60 5.15
N ALA A 71 -0.77 7.61 3.84
CA ALA A 71 -0.90 8.80 3.01
C ALA A 71 -1.29 8.42 1.58
N ALA A 72 -2.01 9.31 0.90
CA ALA A 72 -2.43 9.14 -0.48
C ALA A 72 -1.34 9.52 -1.50
N LEU A 73 -0.07 9.25 -1.18
CA LEU A 73 1.10 9.58 -2.00
C LEU A 73 2.30 8.70 -1.62
N CYS A 74 3.09 8.28 -2.61
CA CYS A 74 4.11 7.24 -2.45
C CYS A 74 5.15 7.54 -1.37
N ASN A 75 5.83 8.69 -1.40
CA ASN A 75 6.90 8.99 -0.44
C ASN A 75 6.39 9.05 1.02
N PRO A 76 5.36 9.84 1.36
CA PRO A 76 4.89 9.89 2.74
C PRO A 76 4.35 8.53 3.22
N SER A 77 3.61 7.79 2.40
CA SER A 77 3.10 6.47 2.78
C SER A 77 4.24 5.48 3.03
N ARG A 78 5.19 5.36 2.10
CA ARG A 78 6.34 4.44 2.23
C ARG A 78 7.26 4.83 3.38
N THR A 79 7.55 6.12 3.55
CA THR A 79 8.36 6.62 4.68
C THR A 79 7.70 6.30 6.01
N SER A 80 6.39 6.51 6.12
CA SER A 80 5.63 6.20 7.33
C SER A 80 5.68 4.72 7.69
N LEU A 81 5.44 3.82 6.73
CA LEU A 81 5.55 2.39 6.95
C LEU A 81 6.97 1.98 7.35
N MET A 82 7.99 2.51 6.65
CA MET A 82 9.40 2.14 6.89
C MET A 82 9.95 2.64 8.23
N LEU A 83 9.47 3.78 8.73
CA LEU A 83 9.88 4.33 10.02
C LEU A 83 8.90 4.00 11.15
N GLY A 84 7.67 3.57 10.83
CA GLY A 84 6.61 3.32 11.80
C GLY A 84 6.03 4.60 12.42
N LEU A 85 6.10 5.74 11.70
CA LEU A 85 5.68 7.07 12.16
C LEU A 85 4.72 7.72 11.17
N LEU A 86 3.68 8.38 11.67
CA LEU A 86 2.70 9.11 10.85
C LEU A 86 3.32 10.32 10.12
N PRO A 87 2.76 10.78 9.01
CA PRO A 87 3.16 12.04 8.38
C PRO A 87 3.06 13.24 9.32
N SER A 88 2.08 13.26 10.22
CA SER A 88 1.93 14.27 11.29
C SER A 88 3.08 14.30 12.27
N THR A 89 3.83 13.22 12.41
CA THR A 89 5.02 13.11 13.26
C THR A 89 6.29 13.41 12.49
N THR A 90 6.38 12.93 11.23
CA THR A 90 7.60 13.07 10.42
C THR A 90 7.72 14.41 9.70
N GLY A 91 6.60 15.12 9.47
CA GLY A 91 6.54 16.31 8.62
C GLY A 91 6.66 16.00 7.11
N ILE A 92 6.69 14.73 6.72
CA ILE A 92 6.80 14.32 5.31
C ILE A 92 5.41 14.11 4.74
N TYR A 93 4.90 15.13 4.02
CA TYR A 93 3.56 15.12 3.42
C TYR A 93 3.56 15.02 1.90
N GLY A 94 4.72 15.15 1.27
CA GLY A 94 4.89 15.16 -0.18
C GLY A 94 5.98 14.23 -0.69
N ASN A 95 6.14 14.17 -2.02
CA ASN A 95 7.16 13.31 -2.64
C ASN A 95 8.57 13.91 -2.65
N SER A 96 8.74 15.22 -2.41
CA SER A 96 10.03 15.89 -2.52
C SER A 96 10.93 15.78 -1.29
N PRO A 97 10.43 15.83 -0.03
CA PRO A 97 11.29 15.70 1.14
C PRO A 97 11.91 14.31 1.23
N ARG A 98 13.22 14.25 1.49
CA ARG A 98 13.90 12.99 1.80
C ARG A 98 13.92 12.82 3.32
N TRP A 99 13.51 11.67 3.80
CA TRP A 99 13.46 11.38 5.23
C TRP A 99 14.85 11.49 5.91
N LEU A 100 15.94 11.22 5.16
CA LEU A 100 17.32 11.36 5.64
C LEU A 100 17.73 12.82 5.92
N ASP A 101 17.05 13.79 5.32
CA ASP A 101 17.33 15.22 5.52
C ASP A 101 16.50 15.84 6.65
N VAL A 102 15.54 15.08 7.19
CA VAL A 102 14.69 15.55 8.31
C VAL A 102 15.38 15.24 9.63
N GLU A 103 15.53 16.27 10.46
CA GLU A 103 16.19 16.16 11.75
C GLU A 103 15.52 15.08 12.63
N GLY A 104 16.33 14.20 13.20
CA GLY A 104 15.87 13.11 14.07
C GLY A 104 15.47 11.84 13.31
N LEU A 105 15.03 11.90 12.05
CA LEU A 105 14.57 10.69 11.34
C LEU A 105 15.73 9.81 10.85
N ALA A 106 16.85 10.39 10.41
CA ALA A 106 18.00 9.64 9.89
C ALA A 106 18.65 8.68 10.94
N GLN A 107 18.44 8.94 12.24
CA GLN A 107 18.92 8.09 13.31
C GLN A 107 18.02 6.87 13.57
N LEU A 108 16.74 6.95 13.19
CA LEU A 108 15.81 5.85 13.39
C LEU A 108 16.10 4.73 12.38
N PRO A 109 16.12 3.47 12.81
CA PRO A 109 16.25 2.38 11.87
C PRO A 109 14.96 2.24 11.05
N THR A 110 15.09 2.17 9.73
CA THR A 110 14.00 1.76 8.86
C THR A 110 13.68 0.28 9.09
N LEU A 111 12.49 -0.16 8.73
CA LEU A 111 12.05 -1.56 8.89
C LEU A 111 13.13 -2.57 8.42
N PRO A 112 13.66 -2.54 7.18
CA PRO A 112 14.69 -3.50 6.79
C PRO A 112 16.01 -3.30 7.55
N ARG A 113 16.40 -2.06 7.89
CA ARG A 113 17.59 -1.80 8.71
C ARG A 113 17.44 -2.37 10.12
N TYR A 114 16.26 -2.27 10.73
CA TYR A 114 15.97 -2.83 12.04
C TYR A 114 16.22 -4.35 12.08
N PHE A 115 15.78 -5.06 11.03
CA PHE A 115 16.01 -6.51 10.88
C PHE A 115 17.49 -6.82 10.61
N ARG A 116 18.16 -6.05 9.75
CA ARG A 116 19.58 -6.20 9.45
C ARG A 116 20.45 -6.08 10.71
N GLU A 117 20.20 -5.06 11.52
CA GLU A 117 20.92 -4.83 12.79
C GLU A 117 20.71 -5.96 13.81
N ARG A 118 19.71 -6.84 13.59
CA ARG A 118 19.35 -8.01 14.41
C ARG A 118 19.68 -9.35 13.76
N GLY A 119 20.54 -9.33 12.76
CA GLY A 119 21.13 -10.54 12.17
C GLY A 119 20.38 -11.16 11.00
N PHE A 120 19.38 -10.47 10.44
CA PHE A 120 18.82 -10.86 9.15
C PHE A 120 19.75 -10.44 8.01
N GLN A 121 19.92 -11.31 7.01
CA GLN A 121 20.46 -10.90 5.74
C GLN A 121 19.38 -10.15 4.95
N THR A 122 19.63 -8.90 4.58
CA THR A 122 18.64 -8.04 3.93
C THR A 122 18.92 -7.88 2.44
N LEU A 123 17.95 -8.26 1.62
CA LEU A 123 18.07 -8.35 0.17
C LEU A 123 16.89 -7.59 -0.45
N GLY A 124 17.17 -6.45 -1.08
CA GLY A 124 16.14 -5.57 -1.64
C GLY A 124 16.21 -5.44 -3.15
N ALA A 125 15.06 -5.23 -3.79
CA ALA A 125 14.97 -4.97 -5.22
C ALA A 125 13.77 -4.08 -5.57
N GLY A 126 13.93 -3.20 -6.54
CA GLY A 126 12.84 -2.39 -7.07
C GLY A 126 12.36 -1.26 -6.14
N LYS A 127 11.11 -0.86 -6.29
CA LYS A 127 10.54 0.30 -5.59
C LYS A 127 10.07 -0.05 -4.17
N ILE A 128 10.97 -0.14 -3.22
CA ILE A 128 10.68 -0.31 -1.79
C ILE A 128 10.43 1.06 -1.14
N PHE A 129 11.38 1.97 -1.27
CA PHE A 129 11.23 3.38 -0.96
C PHE A 129 10.73 4.15 -2.19
N HIS A 130 10.42 5.44 -2.04
CA HIS A 130 9.99 6.27 -3.17
C HIS A 130 11.06 6.30 -4.28
N SER A 131 10.61 6.20 -5.52
CA SER A 131 11.46 6.15 -6.71
C SER A 131 10.67 6.53 -7.96
N SER A 132 11.38 6.95 -9.02
CA SER A 132 10.81 7.26 -10.34
C SER A 132 11.62 6.57 -11.44
N THR A 133 10.95 6.12 -12.49
CA THR A 133 11.58 5.43 -13.64
C THR A 133 12.45 6.34 -14.52
N TYR A 134 12.24 7.65 -14.47
CA TYR A 134 12.74 8.55 -15.53
C TYR A 134 13.80 9.55 -15.09
N SER A 135 14.22 9.55 -13.85
CA SER A 135 15.21 10.49 -13.36
C SER A 135 16.24 9.80 -12.49
N THR A 136 17.47 9.74 -12.96
CA THR A 136 18.60 9.28 -12.14
C THR A 136 18.83 10.19 -10.93
N SER A 137 18.47 11.48 -11.01
CA SER A 137 18.61 12.44 -9.91
C SER A 137 17.53 12.29 -8.82
N SER A 138 16.36 11.72 -9.13
CA SER A 138 15.29 11.51 -8.14
C SER A 138 15.44 10.22 -7.33
N PHE A 139 16.44 9.40 -7.63
CA PHE A 139 16.71 8.15 -6.90
C PHE A 139 17.57 8.35 -5.66
N PHE A 140 18.36 9.41 -5.63
CA PHE A 140 19.26 9.67 -4.53
C PHE A 140 18.51 10.11 -3.27
N GLY A 141 18.66 9.33 -2.19
CA GLY A 141 18.30 9.74 -0.85
C GLY A 141 16.93 9.33 -0.33
N TYR A 142 16.13 8.58 -1.10
CA TYR A 142 14.91 7.98 -0.55
C TYR A 142 15.18 6.60 0.04
N ASN A 143 16.05 5.79 -0.60
CA ASN A 143 16.45 4.48 -0.09
C ASN A 143 17.34 4.62 1.15
N ASP A 144 17.23 3.70 2.10
CA ASP A 144 18.15 3.62 3.22
C ASP A 144 19.43 2.88 2.79
N PRO A 145 20.57 3.58 2.65
CA PRO A 145 21.80 2.97 2.16
C PRO A 145 22.41 1.97 3.14
N THR A 146 21.95 1.99 4.39
CA THR A 146 22.45 1.12 5.48
C THR A 146 21.56 -0.07 5.76
N ALA A 147 20.42 -0.17 5.07
CA ALA A 147 19.43 -1.21 5.32
C ALA A 147 19.72 -2.53 4.60
N TRP A 148 20.63 -2.58 3.60
CA TRP A 148 20.73 -3.68 2.66
C TRP A 148 22.12 -4.30 2.63
N ASP A 149 22.17 -5.64 2.59
CA ASP A 149 23.38 -6.40 2.25
C ASP A 149 23.56 -6.50 0.73
N ALA A 150 22.45 -6.56 -0.02
CA ALA A 150 22.43 -6.41 -1.47
C ALA A 150 21.15 -5.73 -1.94
N PHE A 151 21.25 -4.91 -3.00
CA PHE A 151 20.10 -4.21 -3.58
C PHE A 151 20.18 -4.17 -5.10
N TYR A 152 19.06 -4.48 -5.80
CA TYR A 152 19.00 -4.48 -7.25
C TYR A 152 18.09 -3.35 -7.79
N PRO A 153 18.52 -2.64 -8.85
CA PRO A 153 19.81 -2.76 -9.56
C PRO A 153 21.00 -2.19 -8.80
N SER A 154 20.82 -1.20 -7.94
CA SER A 154 21.85 -0.66 -7.04
C SER A 154 21.22 0.21 -5.95
N LEU A 155 21.99 0.58 -4.90
CA LEU A 155 21.51 1.47 -3.83
C LEU A 155 21.14 2.86 -4.36
N ASP A 156 21.80 3.31 -5.43
CA ASP A 156 21.57 4.62 -6.05
C ASP A 156 20.43 4.59 -7.08
N ARG A 157 20.02 3.40 -7.51
CA ARG A 157 19.03 3.23 -8.56
C ARG A 157 18.14 2.03 -8.28
N GLN A 158 16.90 2.31 -7.87
CA GLN A 158 15.96 1.26 -7.46
C GLN A 158 15.24 0.59 -8.64
N LEU A 159 15.09 1.28 -9.76
CA LEU A 159 14.35 0.75 -10.91
C LEU A 159 15.30 0.49 -12.09
N PRO A 160 15.26 -0.71 -12.69
CA PRO A 160 16.02 -1.04 -13.88
C PRO A 160 15.56 -0.23 -15.10
N ASP A 161 16.39 -0.18 -16.15
CA ASP A 161 15.93 0.29 -17.46
C ASP A 161 14.93 -0.67 -18.05
N GLU A 162 13.90 -0.12 -18.69
CA GLU A 162 12.93 -0.89 -19.44
C GLU A 162 12.65 -0.29 -20.81
N VAL A 163 12.18 -1.14 -21.72
CA VAL A 163 11.78 -0.70 -23.07
C VAL A 163 10.41 -0.03 -22.97
N GLY A 164 10.30 1.15 -23.60
CA GLY A 164 9.05 1.87 -23.74
C GLY A 164 8.67 2.11 -25.22
N PRO A 165 7.50 2.70 -25.48
CA PRO A 165 7.10 3.05 -26.84
C PRO A 165 8.02 4.12 -27.44
N TYR A 166 8.20 4.09 -28.77
CA TYR A 166 9.07 5.00 -29.48
C TYR A 166 8.62 6.47 -29.38
N GLN A 167 7.30 6.70 -29.38
CA GLN A 167 6.70 8.03 -29.19
C GLN A 167 5.95 8.12 -27.89
N ARG A 168 6.08 9.23 -27.18
CA ARG A 168 5.40 9.48 -25.92
C ARG A 168 4.81 10.90 -25.89
N PRO A 169 3.55 11.08 -25.49
CA PRO A 169 2.62 10.05 -25.05
C PRO A 169 2.10 9.21 -26.23
N ALA A 170 2.04 7.90 -26.04
CA ALA A 170 1.56 6.95 -27.04
C ALA A 170 0.03 6.99 -27.18
N ASN A 171 -0.68 7.28 -26.09
CA ASN A 171 -2.14 7.43 -26.05
C ASN A 171 -2.66 8.75 -26.66
N GLY A 172 -1.76 9.68 -27.00
CA GLY A 172 -2.10 10.99 -27.58
C GLY A 172 -2.53 12.05 -26.55
N ASN A 173 -2.33 11.83 -25.25
CA ASN A 173 -2.66 12.80 -24.20
C ASN A 173 -1.82 14.08 -24.33
N PRO A 174 -2.44 15.27 -24.52
CA PRO A 174 -1.70 16.52 -24.65
C PRO A 174 -1.29 17.13 -23.30
N ILE A 175 -1.86 16.66 -22.18
CA ILE A 175 -1.74 17.29 -20.85
C ILE A 175 -0.45 16.84 -20.15
N SER A 176 -0.19 15.51 -20.16
CA SER A 176 0.95 14.94 -19.44
C SER A 176 1.57 13.75 -20.17
N ARG A 177 2.89 13.77 -20.36
CA ARG A 177 3.64 12.66 -20.94
C ARG A 177 3.69 11.42 -20.05
N ASN A 178 3.34 11.56 -18.78
CA ASN A 178 3.37 10.46 -17.81
C ASN A 178 2.01 9.76 -17.67
N PHE A 179 0.91 10.44 -17.99
CA PHE A 179 -0.41 9.80 -18.08
C PHE A 179 -0.54 9.14 -19.46
N ASP A 180 0.03 7.96 -19.56
CA ASP A 180 0.21 7.29 -20.85
C ASP A 180 0.11 5.77 -20.73
N TRP A 181 -0.28 5.11 -21.82
CA TRP A 181 -0.36 3.65 -21.92
C TRP A 181 -0.11 3.18 -23.34
N ALA A 182 0.50 2.03 -23.45
CA ALA A 182 0.72 1.33 -24.73
C ALA A 182 1.18 -0.11 -24.47
N PRO A 183 0.91 -1.02 -25.42
CA PRO A 183 1.61 -2.29 -25.44
C PRO A 183 3.10 -2.11 -25.76
N VAL A 184 3.94 -2.96 -25.20
CA VAL A 184 5.34 -3.08 -25.56
C VAL A 184 5.63 -4.47 -26.14
N ALA A 185 6.45 -4.50 -27.19
CA ALA A 185 6.77 -5.73 -27.92
C ALA A 185 7.99 -6.44 -27.33
N VAL A 186 7.92 -6.72 -26.02
CA VAL A 186 8.96 -7.42 -25.26
C VAL A 186 8.33 -8.49 -24.37
N ASP A 187 9.14 -9.41 -23.89
CA ASP A 187 8.71 -10.37 -22.85
C ASP A 187 8.81 -9.74 -21.45
N ASP A 188 8.27 -10.45 -20.44
CA ASP A 188 8.24 -9.97 -19.06
C ASP A 188 9.64 -9.68 -18.50
N ARG A 189 10.64 -10.46 -18.89
CA ARG A 189 12.02 -10.33 -18.39
C ARG A 189 12.73 -9.06 -18.88
N ALA A 190 12.27 -8.49 -19.98
CA ALA A 190 12.79 -7.21 -20.47
C ALA A 190 12.16 -6.01 -19.77
N MET A 191 11.03 -6.21 -19.07
CA MET A 191 10.42 -5.19 -18.25
C MET A 191 11.20 -4.97 -16.94
N GLY A 192 11.18 -3.75 -16.41
CA GLY A 192 11.86 -3.42 -15.16
C GLY A 192 11.42 -4.31 -13.99
N ASP A 193 10.10 -4.50 -13.82
CA ASP A 193 9.55 -5.38 -12.79
C ASP A 193 9.92 -6.86 -13.02
N GLY A 194 9.99 -7.29 -14.27
CA GLY A 194 10.45 -8.64 -14.62
C GLY A 194 11.91 -8.87 -14.26
N GLN A 195 12.78 -7.86 -14.42
CA GLN A 195 14.18 -7.92 -13.98
C GLN A 195 14.28 -7.97 -12.45
N VAL A 196 13.46 -7.16 -11.76
CA VAL A 196 13.38 -7.14 -10.29
C VAL A 196 12.90 -8.50 -9.75
N ALA A 197 11.84 -9.07 -10.32
CA ALA A 197 11.33 -10.38 -9.94
C ALA A 197 12.36 -11.50 -10.20
N ALA A 198 13.06 -11.47 -11.35
CA ALA A 198 14.08 -12.46 -11.68
C ALA A 198 15.30 -12.39 -10.74
N TRP A 199 15.73 -11.20 -10.34
CA TRP A 199 16.79 -11.05 -9.35
C TRP A 199 16.35 -11.58 -7.98
N THR A 200 15.13 -11.25 -7.54
CA THR A 200 14.57 -11.73 -6.27
C THR A 200 14.45 -13.26 -6.26
N GLU A 201 13.97 -13.86 -7.36
CA GLU A 201 13.93 -15.31 -7.53
C GLU A 201 15.32 -15.94 -7.32
N GLN A 202 16.37 -15.36 -7.91
CA GLN A 202 17.75 -15.86 -7.75
C GLN A 202 18.20 -15.81 -6.29
N GLN A 203 17.84 -14.71 -5.56
CA GLN A 203 18.19 -14.60 -4.15
C GLN A 203 17.45 -15.62 -3.28
N ILE A 204 16.17 -15.84 -3.53
CA ILE A 204 15.35 -16.82 -2.79
C ILE A 204 15.89 -18.24 -2.96
N ILE A 205 16.24 -18.63 -4.19
CA ILE A 205 16.73 -19.98 -4.50
C ILE A 205 18.17 -20.19 -4.02
N SER A 206 18.94 -19.10 -3.84
CA SER A 206 20.32 -19.20 -3.36
C SER A 206 20.39 -19.81 -1.96
N THR A 207 21.42 -20.62 -1.71
CA THR A 207 21.70 -21.13 -0.37
C THR A 207 22.28 -20.01 0.49
N GLY A 208 21.76 -19.85 1.70
CA GLY A 208 22.24 -18.89 2.71
C GLY A 208 22.08 -19.45 4.11
N GLU A 209 22.90 -18.98 5.03
CA GLU A 209 22.78 -19.31 6.46
C GLU A 209 22.00 -18.20 7.19
N GLY A 210 21.17 -18.59 8.16
CA GLY A 210 20.38 -17.65 8.99
C GLY A 210 19.12 -17.12 8.31
N PRO A 211 18.37 -16.26 9.04
CA PRO A 211 17.13 -15.67 8.56
C PRO A 211 17.39 -14.56 7.54
N ARG A 212 16.51 -14.46 6.52
CA ARG A 212 16.63 -13.48 5.43
C ARG A 212 15.40 -12.59 5.35
N PHE A 213 15.62 -11.33 5.05
CA PHE A 213 14.58 -10.35 4.75
C PHE A 213 14.68 -10.01 3.26
N PHE A 214 13.76 -10.56 2.47
CA PHE A 214 13.61 -10.25 1.06
C PHE A 214 12.59 -9.13 0.90
N ALA A 215 12.95 -8.03 0.26
CA ALA A 215 12.02 -6.98 -0.11
C ALA A 215 11.99 -6.83 -1.64
N ILE A 216 10.81 -6.90 -2.20
CA ILE A 216 10.58 -6.65 -3.62
C ILE A 216 9.58 -5.52 -3.80
N GLY A 217 9.92 -4.53 -4.63
CA GLY A 217 9.04 -3.43 -5.00
C GLY A 217 8.70 -3.49 -6.48
N ILE A 218 7.46 -3.88 -6.79
CA ILE A 218 6.90 -3.93 -8.13
C ILE A 218 6.37 -2.54 -8.47
N TYR A 219 6.78 -1.98 -9.62
CA TYR A 219 6.45 -0.63 -10.03
C TYR A 219 5.06 -0.54 -10.68
N ARG A 220 4.64 -1.53 -11.46
CA ARG A 220 3.27 -1.57 -12.00
C ARG A 220 2.28 -1.93 -10.88
N PRO A 221 1.07 -1.31 -10.90
CA PRO A 221 0.44 -0.48 -11.94
C PRO A 221 0.72 1.04 -11.91
N HIS A 222 1.80 1.53 -11.33
CA HIS A 222 2.17 2.94 -11.44
C HIS A 222 2.36 3.35 -12.92
N LEU A 223 1.92 4.57 -13.25
CA LEU A 223 2.08 5.17 -14.58
C LEU A 223 3.56 5.30 -15.02
N PRO A 224 3.81 5.21 -16.32
CA PRO A 224 2.92 4.90 -17.43
C PRO A 224 2.60 3.40 -17.50
N TRP A 225 1.41 3.06 -18.01
CA TRP A 225 0.97 1.68 -18.12
C TRP A 225 1.49 1.05 -19.43
N TYR A 226 2.79 0.80 -19.45
CA TYR A 226 3.45 0.06 -20.53
C TYR A 226 3.66 -1.37 -20.07
N VAL A 227 2.98 -2.31 -20.72
CA VAL A 227 3.06 -3.74 -20.40
C VAL A 227 3.10 -4.56 -21.69
N PRO A 228 3.64 -5.78 -21.67
CA PRO A 228 3.58 -6.68 -22.82
C PRO A 228 2.15 -6.89 -23.31
N GLN A 229 1.98 -6.93 -24.64
CA GLN A 229 0.67 -7.02 -25.32
C GLN A 229 -0.25 -8.11 -24.74
N LYS A 230 0.29 -9.26 -24.35
CA LYS A 230 -0.47 -10.38 -23.79
C LYS A 230 -1.35 -10.01 -22.59
N TYR A 231 -0.95 -8.99 -21.79
CA TYR A 231 -1.74 -8.55 -20.64
C TYR A 231 -2.91 -7.66 -21.06
N LEU A 232 -2.76 -6.87 -22.12
CA LEU A 232 -3.89 -6.15 -22.72
C LEU A 232 -4.88 -7.14 -23.36
N ASP A 233 -4.38 -8.18 -24.02
CA ASP A 233 -5.23 -9.22 -24.64
C ASP A 233 -6.04 -10.01 -23.59
N MET A 234 -5.62 -10.03 -22.32
CA MET A 234 -6.42 -10.61 -21.24
C MET A 234 -7.70 -9.82 -20.95
N HIS A 235 -7.77 -8.54 -21.34
CA HIS A 235 -8.89 -7.62 -21.10
C HIS A 235 -9.36 -7.02 -22.44
N PRO A 236 -10.15 -7.74 -23.27
CA PRO A 236 -10.64 -7.22 -24.56
C PRO A 236 -11.33 -5.87 -24.37
N LEU A 237 -10.94 -4.88 -25.18
CA LEU A 237 -11.37 -3.48 -24.98
C LEU A 237 -12.90 -3.31 -25.01
N GLU A 238 -13.57 -4.06 -25.87
CA GLU A 238 -15.03 -4.03 -26.02
C GLU A 238 -15.77 -4.51 -24.78
N ASP A 239 -15.15 -5.38 -23.99
CA ASP A 239 -15.73 -5.99 -22.79
C ASP A 239 -15.41 -5.21 -21.50
N VAL A 240 -14.47 -4.26 -21.54
CA VAL A 240 -14.03 -3.53 -20.33
C VAL A 240 -15.18 -2.74 -19.73
N GLU A 241 -15.50 -3.02 -18.47
CA GLU A 241 -16.45 -2.26 -17.68
C GLU A 241 -15.77 -1.00 -17.11
N LEU A 242 -16.53 0.11 -17.09
CA LEU A 242 -16.06 1.34 -16.46
C LEU A 242 -16.51 1.40 -15.00
N PRO A 243 -15.73 2.03 -14.11
CA PRO A 243 -16.18 2.23 -12.74
C PRO A 243 -17.46 3.06 -12.69
N SER A 244 -18.24 2.83 -11.64
CA SER A 244 -19.46 3.59 -11.41
C SER A 244 -19.12 5.02 -10.97
N VAL A 245 -19.68 6.01 -11.67
CA VAL A 245 -19.47 7.42 -11.35
C VAL A 245 -20.80 8.15 -11.29
N LEU A 246 -20.85 9.19 -10.45
CA LEU A 246 -21.97 10.12 -10.36
C LEU A 246 -21.54 11.45 -11.00
N GLU A 247 -22.30 11.97 -11.99
CA GLU A 247 -21.92 13.19 -12.74
C GLU A 247 -21.80 14.44 -11.85
N ASN A 248 -22.57 14.51 -10.78
CA ASN A 248 -22.58 15.60 -9.80
C ASN A 248 -21.93 15.23 -8.45
N ASP A 249 -21.04 14.24 -8.44
CA ASP A 249 -20.39 13.70 -7.25
C ASP A 249 -19.57 14.74 -6.43
N LEU A 250 -19.15 15.81 -7.09
CA LEU A 250 -18.36 16.87 -6.43
C LEU A 250 -19.22 18.08 -5.96
N ASP A 251 -20.55 18.05 -6.08
CA ASP A 251 -21.42 19.20 -5.76
C ASP A 251 -21.45 19.48 -4.25
N ASP A 252 -21.30 18.47 -3.40
CA ASP A 252 -21.28 18.59 -1.93
C ASP A 252 -19.87 18.46 -1.31
N VAL A 253 -18.84 18.35 -2.17
CA VAL A 253 -17.45 18.28 -1.77
C VAL A 253 -16.90 19.71 -1.52
N PRO A 254 -16.18 19.96 -0.42
CA PRO A 254 -15.57 21.27 -0.15
C PRO A 254 -14.66 21.75 -1.27
N VAL A 255 -14.68 23.06 -1.55
CA VAL A 255 -13.86 23.68 -2.62
C VAL A 255 -12.36 23.36 -2.42
N ILE A 256 -11.89 23.38 -1.17
CA ILE A 256 -10.48 23.08 -0.86
C ILE A 256 -10.06 21.68 -1.31
N ALA A 257 -10.96 20.69 -1.22
CA ALA A 257 -10.67 19.35 -1.71
C ALA A 257 -10.45 19.34 -3.23
N GLN A 258 -11.26 20.08 -3.97
CA GLN A 258 -11.13 20.24 -5.42
C GLN A 258 -9.86 21.00 -5.79
N ASP A 259 -9.52 22.07 -5.08
CA ASP A 259 -8.31 22.88 -5.31
C ASP A 259 -7.02 22.09 -5.03
N LEU A 260 -6.99 21.30 -3.96
CA LEU A 260 -5.87 20.44 -3.64
C LEU A 260 -5.59 19.41 -4.75
N MET A 261 -6.65 18.89 -5.36
CA MET A 261 -6.55 17.96 -6.47
C MET A 261 -5.94 18.60 -7.72
N GLU A 262 -6.39 19.79 -8.08
CA GLU A 262 -5.97 20.49 -9.30
C GLU A 262 -4.59 21.16 -9.19
N SER A 263 -4.03 21.32 -8.00
CA SER A 263 -2.70 21.91 -7.77
C SER A 263 -1.54 21.05 -8.29
N SER A 264 -1.80 19.88 -8.83
CA SER A 264 -0.80 18.93 -9.35
C SER A 264 -0.29 19.34 -10.74
N PHE A 265 0.98 19.02 -11.04
CA PHE A 265 1.57 19.13 -12.39
C PHE A 265 0.89 18.22 -13.44
N MET A 266 0.00 17.35 -13.02
CA MET A 266 -0.91 16.53 -13.84
C MET A 266 -2.33 16.69 -13.30
N PRO A 267 -3.09 17.73 -13.70
CA PRO A 267 -4.40 18.04 -13.15
C PRO A 267 -5.40 16.91 -13.40
N PRO A 268 -5.85 16.20 -12.34
CA PRO A 268 -6.58 14.94 -12.49
C PRO A 268 -7.97 15.09 -13.11
N MET A 269 -8.67 16.19 -12.81
CA MET A 269 -10.00 16.45 -13.39
C MET A 269 -9.89 16.88 -14.87
N GLU A 270 -8.86 17.64 -15.26
CA GLU A 270 -8.59 17.95 -16.67
C GLU A 270 -8.26 16.68 -17.45
N ILE A 271 -7.47 15.79 -16.85
CA ILE A 271 -7.18 14.46 -17.41
C ILE A 271 -8.48 13.66 -17.59
N HIS A 272 -9.39 13.67 -16.61
CA HIS A 272 -10.67 12.97 -16.73
C HIS A 272 -11.51 13.55 -17.87
N ARG A 273 -11.65 14.89 -17.94
CA ARG A 273 -12.37 15.55 -19.04
C ARG A 273 -11.78 15.20 -20.41
N TRP A 274 -10.45 15.19 -20.53
CA TRP A 274 -9.79 14.76 -21.77
C TRP A 274 -10.09 13.29 -22.09
N THR A 275 -9.97 12.41 -21.11
CA THR A 275 -10.18 10.97 -21.27
C THR A 275 -11.58 10.65 -21.78
N VAL A 276 -12.60 11.34 -21.24
CA VAL A 276 -13.99 11.23 -21.70
C VAL A 276 -14.15 11.82 -23.12
N ALA A 277 -13.70 13.07 -23.36
CA ALA A 277 -13.86 13.77 -24.63
C ALA A 277 -13.13 13.07 -25.79
N ALA A 278 -11.99 12.46 -25.54
CA ALA A 278 -11.20 11.71 -26.51
C ALA A 278 -11.66 10.24 -26.67
N ASN A 279 -12.70 9.81 -25.94
CA ASN A 279 -13.16 8.41 -25.88
C ASN A 279 -12.04 7.43 -25.48
N LYS A 280 -11.21 7.82 -24.49
CA LYS A 280 -10.03 7.07 -24.02
C LYS A 280 -10.22 6.44 -22.65
N TRP A 281 -11.37 6.62 -22.00
CA TRP A 281 -11.59 6.10 -20.66
C TRP A 281 -11.47 4.59 -20.58
N ARG A 282 -12.16 3.89 -21.48
CA ARG A 282 -12.12 2.42 -21.56
C ARG A 282 -10.70 1.87 -21.82
N GLU A 283 -9.93 2.54 -22.69
CA GLU A 283 -8.54 2.18 -22.94
C GLU A 283 -7.66 2.37 -21.69
N GLY A 284 -7.89 3.45 -20.95
CA GLY A 284 -7.17 3.71 -19.69
C GLY A 284 -7.47 2.65 -18.63
N VAL A 285 -8.75 2.27 -18.46
CA VAL A 285 -9.17 1.20 -17.54
C VAL A 285 -8.57 -0.14 -17.97
N GLN A 286 -8.61 -0.48 -19.26
CA GLN A 286 -7.95 -1.67 -19.81
C GLN A 286 -6.47 -1.71 -19.47
N ALA A 287 -5.79 -0.59 -19.66
CA ALA A 287 -4.33 -0.50 -19.42
C ALA A 287 -3.97 -0.66 -17.93
N TYR A 288 -4.80 -0.14 -17.03
CA TYR A 288 -4.63 -0.35 -15.59
C TYR A 288 -4.84 -1.82 -15.23
N LEU A 289 -5.96 -2.44 -15.66
CA LEU A 289 -6.23 -3.87 -15.46
C LEU A 289 -5.10 -4.76 -16.00
N ALA A 290 -4.59 -4.44 -17.18
CA ALA A 290 -3.45 -5.15 -17.78
C ALA A 290 -2.17 -4.98 -16.94
N SER A 291 -1.95 -3.79 -16.38
CA SER A 291 -0.82 -3.51 -15.49
C SER A 291 -0.93 -4.25 -14.15
N VAL A 292 -2.15 -4.37 -13.61
CA VAL A 292 -2.44 -5.19 -12.42
C VAL A 292 -2.15 -6.67 -12.71
N SER A 293 -2.62 -7.19 -13.85
CA SER A 293 -2.36 -8.59 -14.23
C SER A 293 -0.87 -8.86 -14.48
N PHE A 294 -0.12 -7.88 -14.98
CA PHE A 294 1.33 -7.98 -15.10
C PHE A 294 2.02 -8.00 -13.73
N ALA A 295 1.61 -7.12 -12.81
CA ALA A 295 2.14 -7.10 -11.44
C ALA A 295 1.85 -8.43 -10.71
N ASP A 296 0.64 -8.96 -10.86
CA ASP A 296 0.25 -10.28 -10.36
C ASP A 296 1.17 -11.41 -10.88
N ALA A 297 1.52 -11.38 -12.17
CA ALA A 297 2.45 -12.36 -12.73
C ALA A 297 3.86 -12.25 -12.11
N MET A 298 4.33 -11.04 -11.77
CA MET A 298 5.61 -10.85 -11.06
C MET A 298 5.56 -11.36 -9.62
N VAL A 299 4.43 -11.16 -8.93
CA VAL A 299 4.17 -11.78 -7.62
C VAL A 299 4.23 -13.30 -7.75
N GLY A 300 3.54 -13.87 -8.75
CA GLY A 300 3.54 -15.31 -9.01
C GLY A 300 4.96 -15.89 -9.19
N GLN A 301 5.81 -15.22 -9.98
CA GLN A 301 7.20 -15.66 -10.18
C GLN A 301 7.98 -15.76 -8.86
N VAL A 302 7.80 -14.78 -7.97
CA VAL A 302 8.50 -14.72 -6.67
C VAL A 302 7.96 -15.77 -5.69
N ILE A 303 6.63 -15.94 -5.64
CA ILE A 303 6.00 -16.96 -4.79
C ILE A 303 6.37 -18.38 -5.28
N ASP A 304 6.37 -18.63 -6.59
CA ASP A 304 6.83 -19.90 -7.17
C ASP A 304 8.30 -20.19 -6.83
N ALA A 305 9.15 -19.17 -6.81
CA ALA A 305 10.54 -19.33 -6.39
C ALA A 305 10.65 -19.72 -4.91
N LEU A 306 9.83 -19.11 -4.04
CA LEU A 306 9.77 -19.47 -2.63
C LEU A 306 9.28 -20.92 -2.43
N ASP A 307 8.23 -21.32 -3.15
CA ASP A 307 7.71 -22.70 -3.09
C ASP A 307 8.76 -23.72 -3.55
N ARG A 308 9.48 -23.45 -4.64
CA ARG A 308 10.58 -24.29 -5.14
C ARG A 308 11.79 -24.33 -4.19
N SER A 309 12.02 -23.31 -3.39
CA SER A 309 13.10 -23.30 -2.40
C SER A 309 12.85 -24.21 -1.21
N GLY A 310 11.59 -24.67 -1.02
CA GLY A 310 11.16 -25.49 0.11
C GLY A 310 11.01 -24.71 1.43
N ARG A 311 11.09 -23.37 1.40
CA ARG A 311 11.07 -22.51 2.60
C ARG A 311 9.72 -21.86 2.88
N THR A 312 8.69 -22.20 2.13
CA THR A 312 7.34 -21.60 2.25
C THR A 312 6.80 -21.66 3.68
N ASN A 313 7.00 -22.77 4.40
CA ASN A 313 6.52 -22.96 5.75
C ASN A 313 7.39 -22.27 6.83
N ASP A 314 8.54 -21.72 6.43
CA ASP A 314 9.48 -21.00 7.28
C ASP A 314 9.64 -19.53 6.84
N THR A 315 8.65 -18.99 6.12
CA THR A 315 8.68 -17.61 5.60
C THR A 315 7.40 -16.89 5.92
N ILE A 316 7.53 -15.73 6.56
CA ILE A 316 6.43 -14.76 6.71
C ILE A 316 6.33 -13.97 5.41
N ILE A 317 5.14 -13.88 4.83
CA ILE A 317 4.91 -13.12 3.60
C ILE A 317 3.98 -11.94 3.91
N VAL A 318 4.36 -10.74 3.49
CA VAL A 318 3.53 -9.52 3.55
C VAL A 318 3.43 -8.95 2.15
N LEU A 319 2.22 -8.89 1.59
CA LEU A 319 1.92 -8.19 0.35
C LEU A 319 1.07 -6.96 0.66
N TRP A 320 1.48 -5.79 0.13
CA TRP A 320 0.82 -4.52 0.36
C TRP A 320 0.99 -3.55 -0.82
N SER A 321 0.12 -2.54 -0.90
CA SER A 321 0.28 -1.41 -1.81
C SER A 321 0.47 -0.12 -1.00
N ASP A 322 1.22 0.83 -1.54
CA ASP A 322 1.53 2.08 -0.84
C ASP A 322 0.33 3.06 -0.74
N HIS A 323 -0.56 3.05 -1.72
CA HIS A 323 -1.84 3.75 -1.76
C HIS A 323 -2.67 3.24 -2.93
N GLY A 324 -3.93 3.67 -3.01
CA GLY A 324 -4.84 3.33 -4.08
C GLY A 324 -4.75 4.26 -5.30
N TRP A 325 -5.80 4.24 -6.15
CA TRP A 325 -5.84 4.95 -7.43
C TRP A 325 -7.27 5.14 -7.92
N HIS A 326 -7.62 6.33 -8.41
CA HIS A 326 -8.88 6.60 -9.12
C HIS A 326 -8.74 6.33 -10.62
N LEU A 327 -9.79 5.79 -11.22
CA LEU A 327 -9.90 5.48 -12.66
C LEU A 327 -11.13 6.13 -13.31
N GLY A 328 -11.62 7.22 -12.72
CA GLY A 328 -12.79 7.99 -13.13
C GLY A 328 -13.72 8.33 -11.99
N GLU A 329 -13.66 7.59 -10.87
CA GLU A 329 -14.41 7.88 -9.66
C GLU A 329 -14.07 9.28 -9.16
N LYS A 330 -15.05 9.97 -8.55
CA LYS A 330 -14.91 11.40 -8.19
C LYS A 330 -14.49 12.29 -9.38
N LEU A 331 -14.90 11.92 -10.60
CA LEU A 331 -14.61 12.63 -11.87
C LEU A 331 -13.12 12.92 -12.08
N ARG A 332 -12.25 12.01 -11.64
CA ARG A 332 -10.80 12.21 -11.67
C ARG A 332 -10.02 10.92 -11.95
N TRP A 333 -8.73 11.09 -12.14
CA TRP A 333 -7.74 10.02 -12.24
C TRP A 333 -6.67 10.20 -11.17
N ARG A 334 -5.92 9.15 -10.92
CA ARG A 334 -4.78 9.14 -10.03
C ARG A 334 -5.16 9.09 -8.54
N LYS A 335 -4.21 9.28 -7.72
CA LYS A 335 -4.19 9.36 -6.26
C LYS A 335 -4.29 10.83 -5.80
N GLN A 336 -3.87 11.14 -4.61
CA GLN A 336 -3.83 12.48 -4.05
C GLN A 336 -5.20 12.99 -3.58
N THR A 337 -5.95 12.09 -2.96
CA THR A 337 -7.19 12.38 -2.24
C THR A 337 -7.24 11.61 -0.94
N LEU A 338 -8.23 11.93 -0.10
CA LEU A 338 -8.46 11.23 1.15
C LEU A 338 -9.67 10.27 1.07
N TRP A 339 -10.22 10.05 -0.14
CA TRP A 339 -11.31 9.11 -0.40
C TRP A 339 -10.82 7.66 -0.48
N GLU A 340 -11.79 6.75 -0.45
CA GLU A 340 -11.55 5.30 -0.38
C GLU A 340 -10.62 4.81 -1.49
N GLU A 341 -10.82 5.23 -2.76
CA GLU A 341 -10.05 4.80 -3.92
C GLU A 341 -8.55 5.12 -3.83
N SER A 342 -8.20 6.20 -3.14
CA SER A 342 -6.80 6.59 -2.92
C SER A 342 -6.18 5.99 -1.66
N THR A 343 -6.99 5.55 -0.69
CA THR A 343 -6.49 5.17 0.63
C THR A 343 -6.66 3.69 0.96
N ARG A 344 -7.69 3.02 0.42
CA ARG A 344 -7.87 1.58 0.60
C ARG A 344 -6.90 0.80 -0.27
N VAL A 345 -6.22 -0.17 0.33
CA VAL A 345 -5.14 -0.91 -0.31
C VAL A 345 -5.22 -2.41 0.00
N PRO A 346 -4.71 -3.28 -0.88
CA PRO A 346 -4.48 -4.67 -0.53
C PRO A 346 -3.47 -4.79 0.62
N LEU A 347 -3.79 -5.65 1.59
CA LEU A 347 -2.88 -6.12 2.62
C LEU A 347 -3.17 -7.60 2.88
N ILE A 348 -2.16 -8.44 2.61
CA ILE A 348 -2.22 -9.89 2.83
C ILE A 348 -1.01 -10.28 3.68
N ILE A 349 -1.25 -11.02 4.77
CA ILE A 349 -0.17 -11.53 5.63
C ILE A 349 -0.30 -13.04 5.76
N VAL A 350 0.78 -13.74 5.45
CA VAL A 350 0.94 -15.18 5.67
C VAL A 350 2.00 -15.35 6.74
N ALA A 351 1.65 -15.90 7.90
CA ALA A 351 2.57 -16.22 8.98
C ALA A 351 2.37 -17.70 9.39
N PRO A 352 3.20 -18.62 8.90
CA PRO A 352 3.05 -20.04 9.16
C PRO A 352 2.98 -20.36 10.66
N GLY A 353 1.98 -21.13 11.07
CA GLY A 353 1.75 -21.46 12.48
C GLY A 353 1.03 -20.38 13.30
N VAL A 354 0.75 -19.21 12.70
CA VAL A 354 -0.02 -18.10 13.32
C VAL A 354 -1.30 -17.85 12.55
N THR A 355 -1.21 -17.59 11.23
CA THR A 355 -2.40 -17.31 10.41
C THR A 355 -3.21 -18.57 10.11
N THR A 356 -4.54 -18.44 10.13
CA THR A 356 -5.44 -19.44 9.56
C THR A 356 -5.58 -19.21 8.06
N PRO A 357 -5.21 -20.18 7.21
CA PRO A 357 -5.29 -20.04 5.77
C PRO A 357 -6.70 -19.69 5.26
N GLY A 358 -6.79 -18.77 4.29
CA GLY A 358 -8.03 -18.32 3.68
C GLY A 358 -8.91 -17.43 4.56
N SER A 359 -8.38 -16.93 5.67
CA SER A 359 -9.10 -16.04 6.59
C SER A 359 -9.18 -14.61 6.07
N ARG A 360 -10.21 -13.89 6.51
CA ARG A 360 -10.47 -12.48 6.13
C ARG A 360 -10.80 -11.69 7.40
N SER A 361 -10.16 -10.54 7.58
CA SER A 361 -10.49 -9.58 8.62
C SER A 361 -11.08 -8.31 8.01
N ALA A 362 -12.25 -7.90 8.50
CA ALA A 362 -12.88 -6.62 8.14
C ALA A 362 -12.52 -5.49 9.10
N ARG A 363 -11.66 -5.77 10.10
CA ARG A 363 -11.16 -4.76 11.03
C ARG A 363 -10.37 -3.70 10.28
N THR A 364 -10.54 -2.44 10.67
CA THR A 364 -9.79 -1.33 10.08
C THR A 364 -8.34 -1.37 10.54
N VAL A 365 -7.43 -1.53 9.60
CA VAL A 365 -5.98 -1.57 9.85
C VAL A 365 -5.24 -0.57 8.97
N SER A 366 -4.04 -0.21 9.37
CA SER A 366 -3.20 0.75 8.65
C SER A 366 -1.87 0.13 8.26
N LEU A 367 -1.28 0.57 7.15
CA LEU A 367 0.05 0.11 6.75
C LEU A 367 1.13 0.37 7.81
N ILE A 368 0.93 1.33 8.71
CA ILE A 368 1.86 1.60 9.81
C ILE A 368 1.92 0.45 10.82
N ASP A 369 0.91 -0.42 10.83
CA ASP A 369 0.80 -1.57 11.71
C ASP A 369 1.72 -2.73 11.30
N ILE A 370 2.27 -2.71 10.08
CA ILE A 370 3.12 -3.78 9.54
C ILE A 370 4.43 -3.89 10.32
N PHE A 371 5.08 -2.78 10.66
CA PHE A 371 6.37 -2.80 11.37
C PHE A 371 6.24 -3.48 12.74
N PRO A 372 5.36 -3.03 13.66
CA PRO A 372 5.19 -3.70 14.96
C PRO A 372 4.72 -5.17 14.81
N THR A 373 3.93 -5.49 13.78
CA THR A 373 3.51 -6.87 13.49
C THR A 373 4.70 -7.77 13.17
N LEU A 374 5.58 -7.34 12.28
CA LEU A 374 6.75 -8.13 11.91
C LEU A 374 7.73 -8.30 13.07
N THR A 375 7.91 -7.27 13.91
CA THR A 375 8.77 -7.40 15.10
C THR A 375 8.23 -8.42 16.10
N GLU A 376 6.92 -8.41 16.33
CA GLU A 376 6.27 -9.36 17.24
C GLU A 376 6.31 -10.79 16.68
N LEU A 377 6.01 -10.99 15.40
CA LEU A 377 6.03 -12.31 14.76
C LEU A 377 7.39 -13.01 14.87
N VAL A 378 8.50 -12.28 14.80
CA VAL A 378 9.85 -12.86 14.93
C VAL A 378 10.40 -12.84 16.36
N GLY A 379 9.61 -12.36 17.33
CA GLY A 379 9.98 -12.29 18.74
C GLY A 379 11.03 -11.22 19.06
N PHE A 380 11.07 -10.12 18.29
CA PHE A 380 11.87 -8.95 18.61
C PHE A 380 11.09 -7.98 19.51
N GLU A 381 11.84 -7.19 20.30
CA GLU A 381 11.25 -6.06 21.02
C GLU A 381 10.71 -5.03 20.01
N THR A 382 9.44 -4.67 20.14
CA THR A 382 8.85 -3.61 19.32
C THR A 382 9.33 -2.25 19.82
N PRO A 383 9.96 -1.42 18.96
CA PRO A 383 10.40 -0.09 19.36
C PRO A 383 9.24 0.77 19.88
N SER A 384 9.42 1.38 21.04
CA SER A 384 8.37 2.15 21.72
C SER A 384 7.95 3.44 21.00
N TYR A 385 8.71 3.89 20.00
CA TYR A 385 8.38 5.06 19.21
C TYR A 385 7.42 4.76 18.04
N LEU A 386 7.17 3.47 17.74
CA LEU A 386 6.25 3.10 16.65
C LEU A 386 4.82 3.49 17.01
N GLU A 387 4.12 4.13 16.08
CA GLU A 387 2.75 4.61 16.27
C GLU A 387 1.70 3.59 15.82
N GLY A 388 2.09 2.58 15.04
CA GLY A 388 1.25 1.44 14.67
C GLY A 388 1.04 0.46 15.81
N ALA A 389 0.10 -0.47 15.61
CA ALA A 389 -0.15 -1.59 16.52
C ALA A 389 0.11 -2.92 15.82
N SER A 390 0.52 -3.93 16.58
CA SER A 390 0.69 -5.27 16.03
C SER A 390 -0.64 -5.88 15.61
N LEU A 391 -0.68 -6.43 14.40
CA LEU A 391 -1.82 -7.17 13.85
C LEU A 391 -1.84 -8.65 14.28
N VAL A 392 -0.89 -9.12 15.08
CA VAL A 392 -0.84 -10.52 15.53
C VAL A 392 -2.16 -11.00 16.12
N PRO A 393 -2.89 -10.23 16.96
CA PRO A 393 -4.21 -10.65 17.42
C PRO A 393 -5.22 -10.94 16.30
N LEU A 394 -5.16 -10.15 15.20
CA LEU A 394 -6.04 -10.35 14.03
C LEU A 394 -5.52 -11.46 13.09
N LEU A 395 -4.24 -11.78 13.14
CA LEU A 395 -3.68 -12.93 12.43
C LEU A 395 -4.06 -14.25 13.09
N GLU A 396 -4.19 -14.28 14.42
CA GLU A 396 -4.64 -15.44 15.21
C GLU A 396 -6.16 -15.61 15.15
N ASP A 397 -6.91 -14.51 15.30
CA ASP A 397 -8.38 -14.44 15.23
C ASP A 397 -8.80 -13.20 14.42
N PRO A 398 -9.19 -13.36 13.15
CA PRO A 398 -9.57 -12.25 12.27
C PRO A 398 -10.74 -11.38 12.79
N ASP A 399 -11.54 -11.91 13.71
CA ASP A 399 -12.67 -11.22 14.34
C ASP A 399 -12.36 -10.70 15.75
N ALA A 400 -11.11 -10.82 16.21
CA ALA A 400 -10.70 -10.35 17.54
C ALA A 400 -11.14 -8.88 17.77
N PRO A 401 -11.41 -8.50 19.03
CA PRO A 401 -11.72 -7.12 19.38
C PRO A 401 -10.59 -6.16 18.91
N TRP A 402 -10.99 -5.12 18.17
CA TRP A 402 -10.06 -4.16 17.57
C TRP A 402 -10.71 -2.77 17.56
N ASP A 403 -10.26 -1.90 18.46
CA ASP A 403 -10.75 -0.52 18.59
C ASP A 403 -9.70 0.47 18.09
N ARG A 404 -9.39 0.39 16.79
CA ARG A 404 -8.44 1.29 16.14
C ARG A 404 -9.03 1.86 14.86
N VAL A 405 -8.45 2.97 14.45
CA VAL A 405 -8.79 3.65 13.20
C VAL A 405 -7.55 3.73 12.31
N ALA A 406 -7.75 3.84 11.02
CA ALA A 406 -6.69 4.21 10.10
C ALA A 406 -6.69 5.72 9.88
N ILE A 407 -5.50 6.32 9.89
CA ILE A 407 -5.29 7.74 9.61
C ILE A 407 -4.52 7.84 8.30
N SER A 408 -5.08 8.61 7.36
CA SER A 408 -4.43 8.90 6.08
C SER A 408 -4.23 10.40 5.92
N ALA A 409 -3.08 10.80 5.38
CA ALA A 409 -2.74 12.20 5.13
C ALA A 409 -2.63 12.50 3.63
N PHE A 410 -2.98 13.72 3.25
CA PHE A 410 -2.63 14.28 1.94
C PHE A 410 -2.28 15.77 2.07
N GLY A 411 -0.98 16.09 2.00
CA GLY A 411 -0.48 17.41 2.31
C GLY A 411 -0.57 17.75 3.80
N PHE A 412 -0.16 18.95 4.15
CA PHE A 412 -0.14 19.42 5.53
C PHE A 412 -1.56 19.67 6.07
N GLU A 413 -1.87 19.07 7.21
CA GLU A 413 -3.15 19.21 7.93
C GLU A 413 -4.42 18.75 7.19
N ASN A 414 -4.32 18.04 6.07
CA ASN A 414 -5.46 17.38 5.47
C ASN A 414 -5.40 15.89 5.85
N LEU A 415 -6.36 15.45 6.64
CA LEU A 415 -6.35 14.15 7.29
C LEU A 415 -7.69 13.46 7.15
N ALA A 416 -7.67 12.16 6.94
CA ALA A 416 -8.83 11.29 7.03
C ALA A 416 -8.68 10.31 8.19
N VAL A 417 -9.79 10.04 8.87
CA VAL A 417 -9.96 8.96 9.84
C VAL A 417 -10.94 7.96 9.26
N ARG A 418 -10.55 6.70 9.22
CA ARG A 418 -11.41 5.58 8.78
C ARG A 418 -11.57 4.59 9.92
N ASN A 419 -12.81 4.29 10.31
CA ASN A 419 -13.15 3.15 11.16
C ASN A 419 -13.86 2.06 10.32
N GLU A 420 -14.45 1.05 10.91
CA GLU A 420 -15.09 -0.04 10.16
C GLU A 420 -16.26 0.43 9.27
N ARG A 421 -16.95 1.51 9.63
CA ARG A 421 -18.14 2.00 8.94
C ARG A 421 -17.95 3.39 8.31
N PHE A 422 -17.35 4.33 9.02
CA PHE A 422 -17.33 5.73 8.63
C PHE A 422 -15.95 6.18 8.18
N ARG A 423 -15.94 7.11 7.22
CA ARG A 423 -14.79 7.95 6.87
C ARG A 423 -15.09 9.38 7.22
N TYR A 424 -14.22 10.01 8.01
CA TYR A 424 -14.24 11.44 8.31
C TYR A 424 -12.99 12.08 7.72
N ILE A 425 -13.16 13.19 6.99
CA ILE A 425 -12.06 13.98 6.42
C ILE A 425 -12.12 15.38 7.01
N ARG A 426 -10.98 15.91 7.41
CA ARG A 426 -10.81 17.31 7.81
C ARG A 426 -9.68 17.93 6.98
N TYR A 427 -9.96 19.09 6.41
CA TYR A 427 -9.03 19.89 5.65
C TYR A 427 -8.41 21.01 6.51
N TYR A 428 -7.27 21.57 6.05
CA TYR A 428 -6.53 22.60 6.78
C TYR A 428 -7.31 23.91 6.98
N ASP A 429 -8.32 24.19 6.13
CA ASP A 429 -9.21 25.35 6.24
C ASP A 429 -10.38 25.13 7.20
N GLY A 430 -10.49 23.92 7.78
CA GLY A 430 -11.54 23.51 8.71
C GLY A 430 -12.77 22.94 8.05
N SER A 431 -12.85 22.85 6.73
CA SER A 431 -13.94 22.14 6.05
C SER A 431 -13.83 20.62 6.24
N GLU A 432 -14.98 19.94 6.12
CA GLU A 432 -15.13 18.55 6.54
C GLU A 432 -15.94 17.74 5.54
N GLU A 433 -15.64 16.43 5.49
CA GLU A 433 -16.48 15.43 4.85
C GLU A 433 -16.73 14.27 5.81
N LEU A 434 -17.87 13.61 5.66
CA LEU A 434 -18.22 12.38 6.39
C LEU A 434 -18.99 11.44 5.47
N TYR A 435 -18.61 10.17 5.44
CA TYR A 435 -19.25 9.15 4.62
C TYR A 435 -19.56 7.91 5.43
N ASP A 436 -20.71 7.27 5.16
CA ASP A 436 -21.18 6.03 5.79
C ASP A 436 -21.06 4.88 4.79
N HIS A 437 -20.02 4.10 4.87
CA HIS A 437 -19.72 3.01 3.92
C HIS A 437 -20.69 1.84 3.94
N GLU A 438 -21.54 1.70 4.98
CA GLU A 438 -22.63 0.72 4.95
C GLU A 438 -23.79 1.16 4.04
N ALA A 439 -24.04 2.47 3.96
CA ALA A 439 -25.11 3.03 3.15
C ALA A 439 -24.64 3.54 1.79
N ASP A 440 -23.40 4.04 1.71
CA ASP A 440 -22.80 4.70 0.55
C ASP A 440 -21.32 4.31 0.40
N PRO A 441 -21.03 3.10 -0.11
CA PRO A 441 -19.65 2.64 -0.28
C PRO A 441 -18.85 3.43 -1.31
N ASN A 442 -19.51 4.23 -2.17
CA ASN A 442 -18.86 5.05 -3.19
C ASN A 442 -18.59 6.49 -2.74
N GLU A 443 -18.93 6.83 -1.50
CA GLU A 443 -18.72 8.19 -0.94
C GLU A 443 -19.40 9.31 -1.76
N TRP A 444 -20.62 9.05 -2.28
CA TRP A 444 -21.36 9.99 -3.12
C TRP A 444 -22.08 11.09 -2.36
N THR A 445 -22.32 10.91 -1.03
CA THR A 445 -23.07 11.86 -0.22
C THR A 445 -22.28 12.27 0.98
N ASN A 446 -21.88 13.55 1.04
CA ASN A 446 -21.19 14.13 2.20
C ASN A 446 -22.17 14.42 3.34
N LEU A 447 -22.07 13.65 4.42
CA LEU A 447 -22.93 13.75 5.61
C LEU A 447 -22.41 14.74 6.66
N ALA A 448 -21.28 15.41 6.45
CA ALA A 448 -20.66 16.29 7.46
C ALA A 448 -21.56 17.44 7.91
N GLY A 449 -22.49 17.89 7.06
CA GLY A 449 -23.48 18.91 7.35
C GLY A 449 -24.78 18.43 8.02
N ASP A 450 -25.01 17.12 8.11
CA ASP A 450 -26.23 16.54 8.69
C ASP A 450 -26.11 16.46 10.23
N PRO A 451 -27.01 17.13 10.99
CA PRO A 451 -26.98 17.11 12.45
C PRO A 451 -27.15 15.73 13.07
N SER A 452 -27.75 14.78 12.37
CA SER A 452 -27.94 13.40 12.87
C SER A 452 -26.64 12.63 13.03
N TYR A 453 -25.55 13.06 12.35
CA TYR A 453 -24.21 12.46 12.42
C TYR A 453 -23.23 13.28 13.29
N ALA A 454 -23.72 14.31 14.03
CA ALA A 454 -22.83 15.19 14.80
C ALA A 454 -22.00 14.47 15.86
N GLU A 455 -22.56 13.43 16.50
CA GLU A 455 -21.89 12.62 17.52
C GLU A 455 -20.76 11.77 16.88
N VAL A 456 -21.07 11.03 15.81
CA VAL A 456 -20.11 10.23 15.05
C VAL A 456 -18.95 11.08 14.54
N LYS A 457 -19.28 12.27 13.98
CA LYS A 457 -18.26 13.21 13.50
C LYS A 457 -17.35 13.69 14.61
N ALA A 458 -17.90 14.01 15.80
CA ALA A 458 -17.12 14.44 16.96
C ALA A 458 -16.18 13.31 17.44
N GLU A 459 -16.67 12.09 17.53
CA GLU A 459 -15.87 10.92 17.92
C GLU A 459 -14.68 10.69 16.97
N LEU A 460 -14.92 10.70 15.64
CA LEU A 460 -13.86 10.51 14.66
C LEU A 460 -12.86 11.69 14.65
N ARG A 461 -13.32 12.91 14.89
CA ARG A 461 -12.45 14.07 15.02
C ARG A 461 -11.47 13.93 16.19
N GLU A 462 -11.89 13.35 17.32
CA GLU A 462 -11.03 13.09 18.47
C GLU A 462 -9.90 12.08 18.19
N LYS A 463 -10.04 11.24 17.16
CA LYS A 463 -9.00 10.30 16.73
C LYS A 463 -7.91 10.95 15.87
N LEU A 464 -8.11 12.16 15.37
CA LEU A 464 -7.08 12.89 14.61
C LEU A 464 -5.88 13.23 15.49
N PRO A 465 -4.65 13.26 14.93
CA PRO A 465 -3.48 13.78 15.62
C PRO A 465 -3.74 15.19 16.17
N SER A 466 -3.37 15.42 17.44
CA SER A 466 -3.51 16.72 18.10
C SER A 466 -2.49 17.74 17.60
N GLU A 467 -1.37 17.28 17.08
CA GLU A 467 -0.27 18.08 16.57
C GLU A 467 0.16 17.56 15.19
N ASN A 468 0.62 18.46 14.34
CA ASN A 468 1.22 18.14 13.06
C ASN A 468 2.61 18.75 12.98
N ALA A 469 3.63 17.92 12.75
CA ALA A 469 4.98 18.42 12.50
C ALA A 469 4.97 19.37 11.29
N PRO A 470 5.79 20.42 11.30
CA PRO A 470 5.92 21.32 10.15
C PRO A 470 6.24 20.56 8.87
N ASP A 471 5.70 21.04 7.74
CA ASP A 471 5.99 20.42 6.43
C ASP A 471 7.50 20.52 6.13
N ALA A 472 8.16 19.38 6.04
CA ALA A 472 9.59 19.27 5.79
C ALA A 472 10.04 19.88 4.44
N TYR A 473 9.11 20.15 3.52
CA TYR A 473 9.38 20.83 2.25
C TYR A 473 9.35 22.36 2.38
N ARG A 474 8.74 22.90 3.42
CA ARG A 474 8.66 24.35 3.66
C ARG A 474 9.85 24.75 4.55
N PRO A 475 10.86 25.48 4.01
CA PRO A 475 11.98 25.98 4.80
C PRO A 475 11.53 27.03 5.85
#